data_eb88bdaf528d3c5b7930f1207e1f48e2
#
_entry.id   eb88bdaf528d3c5b7930f1207e1f48e2
#
_cell.length_a   1.000
_cell.length_b   1.000
_cell.length_c   1.000
_cell.angle_alpha   90.00
_cell.angle_beta   90.00
_cell.angle_gamma   90.00
#
_symmetry.space_group_name_H-M   'P 1'
#
loop_
_entity.id
_entity.type
_entity.pdbx_description
1 polymer ?
#
loop_
_entity_poly.entity_id
_entity_poly.type
_entity_poly.pdbx_seq_one_letter_code
_entity_poly.pdbx_strand_id
1 'polypeptide(L)'
;LKLTTSPVAVKLIPKGGEIPEGITRVDEAMRHCQLVDRVRRTGEEFYTLVEDQMCKGGAGAMGLGEMPPKVASGEFYFKGLKQFSTQGAARRTLEMVPKLPANSTEAIMYSPLEKASFTPDVVVVICTPRQVMLLTQAMMYKTGGRIESSFAGKQSLCSDGVVKVYKEGKIGVTVGCSGSRTYTKIADEEMIIGIPIELLADVASGLKEICPK
;
A
#
# COMPACT_ATOMS: atom_id res chain seq x y z
N LEU A 1 -12.35 17.03 -2.21
CA LEU A 1 -12.58 15.66 -1.78
C LEU A 1 -12.59 15.62 -0.24
N LYS A 2 -13.73 15.34 0.36
CA LYS A 2 -13.82 15.21 1.83
C LYS A 2 -13.47 13.78 2.21
N LEU A 3 -12.22 13.56 2.61
CA LEU A 3 -11.76 12.29 3.18
C LEU A 3 -12.10 12.23 4.68
N THR A 4 -12.40 11.06 5.18
CA THR A 4 -12.68 10.82 6.62
C THR A 4 -11.39 10.66 7.44
N THR A 5 -10.29 10.32 6.79
CA THR A 5 -8.97 10.14 7.40
C THR A 5 -7.88 10.69 6.47
N SER A 6 -6.71 10.96 7.03
CA SER A 6 -5.56 11.45 6.26
C SER A 6 -5.08 10.45 5.21
N PRO A 7 -4.70 10.90 4.01
CA PRO A 7 -3.83 10.11 3.13
C PRO A 7 -2.50 9.79 3.83
N VAL A 8 -1.94 8.62 3.55
CA VAL A 8 -0.71 8.15 4.18
C VAL A 8 0.46 8.21 3.20
N ALA A 9 1.46 9.00 3.54
CA ALA A 9 2.75 9.04 2.88
C ALA A 9 3.55 7.78 3.23
N VAL A 10 4.01 7.04 2.24
CA VAL A 10 4.84 5.83 2.39
C VAL A 10 6.13 6.02 1.62
N LYS A 11 7.27 5.79 2.29
CA LYS A 11 8.59 5.81 1.66
C LYS A 11 9.32 4.49 1.91
N LEU A 12 9.85 3.92 0.85
CA LEU A 12 10.66 2.71 0.88
C LEU A 12 12.14 3.14 0.90
N ILE A 13 12.82 2.96 2.01
CA ILE A 13 14.26 3.24 2.12
C ILE A 13 15.01 2.04 1.50
N PRO A 14 15.79 2.24 0.44
CA PRO A 14 16.54 1.16 -0.16
C PRO A 14 17.59 0.60 0.78
N LYS A 15 18.05 -0.61 0.54
CA LYS A 15 19.11 -1.26 1.34
C LYS A 15 20.35 -0.39 1.40
N GLY A 16 20.84 -0.12 2.62
CA GLY A 16 21.95 0.81 2.86
C GLY A 16 21.58 2.30 2.80
N GLY A 17 20.31 2.62 2.59
CA GLY A 17 19.82 4.01 2.66
C GLY A 17 19.67 4.48 4.10
N GLU A 18 19.77 5.79 4.29
CA GLU A 18 19.69 6.42 5.61
C GLU A 18 18.23 6.75 5.98
N ILE A 19 17.88 6.50 7.23
CA ILE A 19 16.63 6.95 7.82
C ILE A 19 16.87 8.38 8.33
N PRO A 20 16.06 9.38 7.91
CA PRO A 20 16.22 10.76 8.38
C PRO A 20 16.17 10.87 9.90
N GLU A 21 17.01 11.75 10.45
CA GLU A 21 16.99 12.07 11.87
C GLU A 21 15.63 12.63 12.31
N GLY A 22 15.25 12.34 13.55
CA GLY A 22 14.03 12.85 14.16
C GLY A 22 12.80 11.98 13.94
N ILE A 23 12.85 10.95 13.06
CA ILE A 23 11.76 10.01 12.91
C ILE A 23 12.00 8.81 13.83
N THR A 24 11.03 8.50 14.67
CA THR A 24 11.15 7.41 15.65
C THR A 24 10.77 6.06 15.02
N ARG A 25 11.38 4.99 15.50
CA ARG A 25 10.94 3.63 15.16
C ARG A 25 9.58 3.35 15.80
N VAL A 26 8.74 2.58 15.11
CA VAL A 26 7.46 2.13 15.68
C VAL A 26 7.68 1.39 17.02
N ASP A 27 6.79 1.60 17.96
CA ASP A 27 6.85 1.03 19.31
C ASP A 27 6.37 -0.43 19.40
N GLU A 28 5.60 -0.88 18.40
CA GLU A 28 4.97 -2.19 18.38
C GLU A 28 5.03 -2.78 16.97
N ALA A 29 5.37 -4.08 16.87
CA ALA A 29 5.36 -4.80 15.61
C ALA A 29 3.92 -4.98 15.10
N MET A 30 3.67 -4.63 13.84
CA MET A 30 2.36 -4.68 13.20
C MET A 30 2.45 -5.18 11.76
N ARG A 31 1.30 -5.47 11.14
CA ARG A 31 1.22 -5.69 9.69
C ARG A 31 1.28 -4.35 8.97
N HIS A 32 1.84 -4.31 7.77
CA HIS A 32 1.85 -3.10 6.95
C HIS A 32 0.48 -2.41 6.87
N CYS A 33 -0.58 -3.18 6.66
CA CYS A 33 -1.94 -2.61 6.61
C CYS A 33 -2.38 -1.98 7.95
N GLN A 34 -1.95 -2.52 9.09
CA GLN A 34 -2.20 -1.93 10.40
C GLN A 34 -1.39 -0.66 10.63
N LEU A 35 -0.14 -0.62 10.15
CA LEU A 35 0.72 0.57 10.20
C LEU A 35 0.09 1.73 9.41
N VAL A 36 -0.35 1.48 8.19
CA VAL A 36 -1.08 2.47 7.38
C VAL A 36 -2.38 2.91 8.08
N ASP A 37 -3.16 1.97 8.63
CA ASP A 37 -4.40 2.28 9.34
C ASP A 37 -4.15 3.08 10.63
N ARG A 38 -3.06 2.79 11.36
CA ARG A 38 -2.62 3.55 12.53
C ARG A 38 -2.35 4.99 12.14
N VAL A 39 -1.47 5.22 11.16
CA VAL A 39 -1.09 6.56 10.70
C VAL A 39 -2.30 7.39 10.28
N ARG A 40 -3.19 6.84 9.42
CA ARG A 40 -4.35 7.60 8.92
C ARG A 40 -5.31 8.04 10.03
N ARG A 41 -5.31 7.35 11.18
CA ARG A 41 -6.23 7.61 12.30
C ARG A 41 -5.61 8.37 13.45
N THR A 42 -4.32 8.13 13.74
CA THR A 42 -3.63 8.76 14.88
C THR A 42 -2.84 10.01 14.50
N GLY A 43 -2.46 10.12 13.25
CA GLY A 43 -1.62 11.24 12.78
C GLY A 43 -0.17 11.13 13.20
N GLU A 44 0.31 9.93 13.55
CA GLU A 44 1.70 9.65 13.93
C GLU A 44 2.61 9.51 12.71
N GLU A 45 3.89 9.83 12.89
CA GLU A 45 4.96 9.60 11.93
C GLU A 45 6.00 8.66 12.56
N PHE A 46 6.40 7.60 11.84
CA PHE A 46 7.39 6.64 12.30
C PHE A 46 7.99 5.84 11.13
N TYR A 47 9.07 5.09 11.41
CA TYR A 47 9.60 4.08 10.49
C TYR A 47 9.53 2.68 11.08
N THR A 48 9.67 1.67 10.21
CA THR A 48 9.71 0.25 10.58
C THR A 48 10.87 -0.46 9.89
N LEU A 49 11.40 -1.47 10.55
CA LEU A 49 12.36 -2.44 10.00
C LEU A 49 11.66 -3.80 9.75
N VAL A 50 12.40 -4.77 9.22
CA VAL A 50 11.85 -6.11 8.90
C VAL A 50 11.28 -6.83 10.11
N GLU A 51 11.89 -6.67 11.28
CA GLU A 51 11.43 -7.28 12.53
C GLU A 51 10.09 -6.73 13.03
N ASP A 52 9.78 -5.46 12.71
CA ASP A 52 8.53 -4.81 13.07
C ASP A 52 7.35 -5.24 12.19
N GLN A 53 7.62 -6.02 11.13
CA GLN A 53 6.60 -6.47 10.19
C GLN A 53 6.04 -7.86 10.56
N MET A 54 4.85 -7.89 11.15
CA MET A 54 4.18 -9.15 11.51
C MET A 54 3.73 -9.96 10.28
N CYS A 55 3.35 -9.30 9.17
CA CYS A 55 2.97 -9.97 7.94
C CYS A 55 4.21 -10.27 7.11
N LYS A 56 4.80 -11.45 7.28
CA LYS A 56 6.02 -11.84 6.57
C LYS A 56 5.82 -11.91 5.05
N GLY A 57 4.60 -12.23 4.56
CA GLY A 57 4.28 -12.15 3.12
C GLY A 57 4.28 -10.71 2.60
N GLY A 58 3.73 -9.75 3.36
CA GLY A 58 3.80 -8.33 3.04
C GLY A 58 5.22 -7.79 3.10
N ALA A 59 5.98 -8.12 4.13
CA ALA A 59 7.39 -7.74 4.26
C ALA A 59 8.22 -8.25 3.08
N GLY A 60 8.05 -9.51 2.69
CA GLY A 60 8.72 -10.09 1.53
C GLY A 60 8.32 -9.43 0.22
N ALA A 61 7.04 -9.07 0.04
CA ALA A 61 6.59 -8.35 -1.15
C ALA A 61 7.23 -6.95 -1.24
N MET A 62 7.36 -6.25 -0.11
CA MET A 62 7.98 -4.92 -0.03
C MET A 62 9.52 -4.94 0.01
N GLY A 63 10.15 -6.11 -0.17
CA GLY A 63 11.60 -6.22 -0.24
C GLY A 63 12.34 -6.12 1.09
N LEU A 64 11.66 -6.12 2.24
CA LEU A 64 12.30 -6.07 3.57
C LEU A 64 13.01 -7.38 3.93
N GLY A 65 12.62 -8.49 3.33
CA GLY A 65 13.19 -9.80 3.56
C GLY A 65 12.76 -10.81 2.50
N GLU A 66 13.07 -12.07 2.71
CA GLU A 66 12.65 -13.14 1.82
C GLU A 66 11.16 -13.47 1.98
N MET A 67 10.52 -13.82 0.89
CA MET A 67 9.17 -14.37 0.92
C MET A 67 9.21 -15.75 1.59
N PRO A 68 8.45 -15.96 2.69
CA PRO A 68 8.44 -17.27 3.35
C PRO A 68 8.08 -18.41 2.38
N PRO A 69 8.79 -19.56 2.40
CA PRO A 69 8.56 -20.65 1.47
C PRO A 69 7.11 -21.15 1.41
N LYS A 70 6.42 -21.23 2.56
CA LYS A 70 5.01 -21.62 2.62
C LYS A 70 4.07 -20.58 1.99
N VAL A 71 4.45 -19.31 1.99
CA VAL A 71 3.71 -18.25 1.29
C VAL A 71 4.00 -18.33 -0.21
N ALA A 72 5.28 -18.37 -0.60
CA ALA A 72 5.69 -18.44 -2.01
C ALA A 72 5.12 -19.67 -2.74
N SER A 73 5.11 -20.83 -2.09
CA SER A 73 4.55 -22.07 -2.65
C SER A 73 3.02 -22.12 -2.71
N GLY A 74 2.33 -21.12 -2.11
CA GLY A 74 0.87 -21.12 -2.00
C GLY A 74 0.32 -22.01 -0.88
N GLU A 75 1.16 -22.80 -0.19
CA GLU A 75 0.72 -23.74 0.85
C GLU A 75 -0.06 -23.03 1.97
N PHE A 76 0.43 -21.87 2.42
CA PHE A 76 -0.24 -21.08 3.46
C PHE A 76 -1.66 -20.69 3.08
N TYR A 77 -1.89 -20.26 1.83
CA TYR A 77 -3.21 -19.85 1.35
C TYR A 77 -4.11 -21.04 1.04
N PHE A 78 -3.54 -22.18 0.63
CA PHE A 78 -4.30 -23.41 0.35
C PHE A 78 -4.67 -24.14 1.63
N LYS A 79 -3.66 -24.61 2.40
CA LYS A 79 -3.88 -25.41 3.61
C LYS A 79 -4.27 -24.58 4.82
N GLY A 80 -3.57 -23.46 5.03
CA GLY A 80 -3.74 -22.63 6.23
C GLY A 80 -5.03 -21.80 6.17
N LEU A 81 -5.21 -21.02 5.13
CA LEU A 81 -6.37 -20.11 5.00
C LEU A 81 -7.54 -20.68 4.21
N LYS A 82 -7.38 -21.83 3.54
CA LYS A 82 -8.40 -22.50 2.72
C LYS A 82 -9.05 -21.59 1.67
N GLN A 83 -8.26 -20.69 1.07
CA GLN A 83 -8.73 -19.67 0.12
C GLN A 83 -8.59 -20.09 -1.34
N PHE A 84 -8.11 -21.30 -1.61
CA PHE A 84 -7.97 -21.88 -2.95
C PHE A 84 -8.33 -23.36 -2.91
N SER A 85 -8.82 -23.89 -4.02
CA SER A 85 -9.14 -25.31 -4.17
C SER A 85 -7.91 -26.20 -4.30
N THR A 86 -6.78 -25.64 -4.73
CA THR A 86 -5.50 -26.35 -4.87
C THR A 86 -4.32 -25.45 -4.52
N GLN A 87 -3.22 -26.07 -4.10
CA GLN A 87 -1.96 -25.34 -3.87
C GLN A 87 -1.40 -24.72 -5.17
N GLY A 88 -1.59 -25.39 -6.30
CA GLY A 88 -1.18 -24.88 -7.61
C GLY A 88 -1.91 -23.58 -8.00
N ALA A 89 -3.21 -23.48 -7.72
CA ALA A 89 -3.98 -22.26 -7.94
C ALA A 89 -3.48 -21.12 -7.03
N ALA A 90 -3.24 -21.40 -5.76
CA ALA A 90 -2.66 -20.44 -4.83
C ALA A 90 -1.30 -19.96 -5.31
N ARG A 91 -0.41 -20.87 -5.69
CA ARG A 91 0.94 -20.58 -6.17
C ARG A 91 0.91 -19.64 -7.40
N ARG A 92 0.10 -19.97 -8.42
CA ARG A 92 -0.04 -19.11 -9.62
C ARG A 92 -0.42 -17.67 -9.26
N THR A 93 -1.34 -17.49 -8.30
CA THR A 93 -1.72 -16.15 -7.83
C THR A 93 -0.55 -15.44 -7.16
N LEU A 94 0.19 -16.13 -6.29
CA LEU A 94 1.32 -15.55 -5.56
C LEU A 94 2.53 -15.24 -6.46
N GLU A 95 2.74 -15.99 -7.53
CA GLU A 95 3.76 -15.69 -8.54
C GLU A 95 3.50 -14.36 -9.25
N MET A 96 2.23 -14.00 -9.44
CA MET A 96 1.79 -12.75 -10.08
C MET A 96 1.70 -11.54 -9.14
N VAL A 97 1.84 -11.73 -7.84
CA VAL A 97 1.84 -10.61 -6.87
C VAL A 97 3.04 -9.70 -7.12
N PRO A 98 2.83 -8.38 -7.29
CA PRO A 98 3.92 -7.42 -7.39
C PRO A 98 4.84 -7.47 -6.16
N LYS A 99 6.15 -7.54 -6.39
CA LYS A 99 7.15 -7.63 -5.32
C LYS A 99 8.45 -6.95 -5.72
N LEU A 100 9.17 -6.45 -4.72
CA LEU A 100 10.55 -5.99 -4.83
C LEU A 100 11.52 -7.16 -4.66
N PRO A 101 12.77 -7.03 -5.11
CA PRO A 101 13.82 -8.01 -4.79
C PRO A 101 13.93 -8.21 -3.27
N ALA A 102 14.17 -9.44 -2.84
CA ALA A 102 14.37 -9.72 -1.41
C ALA A 102 15.55 -8.92 -0.86
N ASN A 103 15.41 -8.40 0.35
CA ASN A 103 16.42 -7.59 1.05
C ASN A 103 16.83 -6.31 0.28
N SER A 104 15.99 -5.78 -0.59
CA SER A 104 16.24 -4.53 -1.32
C SER A 104 15.76 -3.28 -0.57
N THR A 105 14.96 -3.46 0.49
CA THR A 105 14.42 -2.40 1.34
C THR A 105 15.02 -2.52 2.74
N GLU A 106 15.56 -1.42 3.26
CA GLU A 106 16.09 -1.33 4.64
C GLU A 106 14.98 -1.06 5.63
N ALA A 107 14.17 -0.05 5.33
CA ALA A 107 13.12 0.44 6.22
C ALA A 107 11.92 0.96 5.40
N ILE A 108 10.78 1.10 6.05
CA ILE A 108 9.62 1.79 5.48
C ILE A 108 9.19 2.89 6.44
N MET A 109 9.02 4.10 5.92
CA MET A 109 8.55 5.25 6.67
C MET A 109 7.08 5.52 6.36
N TYR A 110 6.36 5.96 7.37
CA TYR A 110 4.92 6.27 7.30
C TYR A 110 4.64 7.60 7.98
N SER A 111 3.81 8.43 7.37
CA SER A 111 3.33 9.69 7.93
C SER A 111 1.96 10.05 7.37
N PRO A 112 1.12 10.83 8.07
CA PRO A 112 0.06 11.56 7.40
C PRO A 112 0.67 12.47 6.33
N LEU A 113 0.07 12.49 5.14
CA LEU A 113 0.66 13.22 4.00
C LEU A 113 0.93 14.70 4.33
N GLU A 114 0.01 15.33 5.05
CA GLU A 114 0.09 16.74 5.43
C GLU A 114 1.15 17.07 6.49
N LYS A 115 1.72 16.04 7.13
CA LYS A 115 2.75 16.19 8.18
C LYS A 115 4.07 15.54 7.81
N ALA A 116 4.13 14.88 6.65
CA ALA A 116 5.31 14.11 6.26
C ALA A 116 6.58 14.98 6.25
N SER A 117 7.57 14.61 7.06
CA SER A 117 8.88 15.24 7.12
C SER A 117 9.82 14.78 5.99
N PHE A 118 9.35 13.85 5.16
CA PHE A 118 10.08 13.26 4.03
C PHE A 118 9.25 13.31 2.74
N THR A 119 9.91 13.23 1.60
CA THR A 119 9.24 13.03 0.31
C THR A 119 8.84 11.57 0.16
N PRO A 120 7.55 11.23 0.13
CA PRO A 120 7.10 9.84 -0.04
C PRO A 120 7.40 9.32 -1.44
N ASP A 121 7.39 8.01 -1.61
CA ASP A 121 7.37 7.36 -2.92
C ASP A 121 5.91 7.13 -3.38
N VAL A 122 5.06 6.77 -2.43
CA VAL A 122 3.64 6.46 -2.67
C VAL A 122 2.77 7.13 -1.62
N VAL A 123 1.64 7.68 -2.07
CA VAL A 123 0.56 8.16 -1.21
C VAL A 123 -0.58 7.15 -1.23
N VAL A 124 -0.89 6.56 -0.09
CA VAL A 124 -2.01 5.62 0.08
C VAL A 124 -3.24 6.37 0.58
N VAL A 125 -4.34 6.27 -0.15
CA VAL A 125 -5.63 6.83 0.24
C VAL A 125 -6.63 5.69 0.45
N ILE A 126 -7.27 5.64 1.61
CA ILE A 126 -8.35 4.70 1.92
C ILE A 126 -9.63 5.51 1.93
N CYS A 127 -10.54 5.18 1.02
CA CYS A 127 -11.70 6.02 0.74
C CYS A 127 -12.82 5.22 0.06
N THR A 128 -13.99 5.83 -0.06
CA THR A 128 -15.16 5.21 -0.70
C THR A 128 -14.96 5.04 -2.21
N PRO A 129 -15.69 4.12 -2.87
CA PRO A 129 -15.67 3.95 -4.34
C PRO A 129 -15.95 5.25 -5.09
N ARG A 130 -16.85 6.10 -4.58
CA ARG A 130 -17.12 7.42 -5.17
C ARG A 130 -15.89 8.33 -5.13
N GLN A 131 -15.14 8.31 -4.05
CA GLN A 131 -13.90 9.10 -3.93
C GLN A 131 -12.79 8.54 -4.82
N VAL A 132 -12.68 7.20 -4.95
CA VAL A 132 -11.77 6.56 -5.93
C VAL A 132 -12.13 6.99 -7.34
N MET A 133 -13.41 7.02 -7.72
CA MET A 133 -13.87 7.50 -9.02
C MET A 133 -13.42 8.95 -9.27
N LEU A 134 -13.58 9.86 -8.30
CA LEU A 134 -13.15 11.25 -8.42
C LEU A 134 -11.62 11.38 -8.56
N LEU A 135 -10.86 10.64 -7.78
CA LEU A 135 -9.40 10.59 -7.90
C LEU A 135 -8.95 10.09 -9.28
N THR A 136 -9.62 9.05 -9.79
CA THR A 136 -9.39 8.50 -11.13
C THR A 136 -9.67 9.53 -12.22
N GLN A 137 -10.82 10.22 -12.13
CA GLN A 137 -11.19 11.28 -13.08
C GLN A 137 -10.21 12.45 -13.02
N ALA A 138 -9.79 12.84 -11.82
CA ALA A 138 -8.83 13.93 -11.62
C ALA A 138 -7.47 13.63 -12.27
N MET A 139 -6.99 12.39 -12.16
CA MET A 139 -5.74 11.99 -12.80
C MET A 139 -5.83 12.05 -14.32
N MET A 140 -6.96 11.65 -14.88
CA MET A 140 -7.18 11.66 -16.33
C MET A 140 -7.63 13.02 -16.88
N TYR A 141 -7.82 14.01 -16.02
CA TYR A 141 -8.43 15.29 -16.40
C TYR A 141 -7.70 15.99 -17.55
N LYS A 142 -6.38 15.99 -17.55
CA LYS A 142 -5.55 16.63 -18.58
C LYS A 142 -5.26 15.75 -19.80
N THR A 143 -5.02 14.47 -19.57
CA THR A 143 -4.46 13.57 -20.59
C THR A 143 -5.48 12.57 -21.14
N GLY A 144 -6.60 12.39 -20.48
CA GLY A 144 -7.55 11.32 -20.79
C GLY A 144 -6.97 9.94 -20.48
N GLY A 145 -7.52 8.91 -21.11
CA GLY A 145 -7.06 7.52 -20.99
C GLY A 145 -7.87 6.69 -20.00
N ARG A 146 -7.25 5.66 -19.44
CA ARG A 146 -7.87 4.75 -18.48
C ARG A 146 -6.84 4.31 -17.44
N ILE A 147 -7.30 4.06 -16.22
CA ILE A 147 -6.48 3.42 -15.19
C ILE A 147 -6.66 1.91 -15.31
N GLU A 148 -5.55 1.21 -15.46
CA GLU A 148 -5.50 -0.24 -15.41
C GLU A 148 -5.05 -0.66 -14.00
N SER A 149 -5.85 -1.51 -13.36
CA SER A 149 -5.50 -2.06 -12.06
C SER A 149 -5.82 -3.55 -12.03
N SER A 150 -4.84 -4.34 -11.66
CA SER A 150 -4.99 -5.77 -11.41
C SER A 150 -4.77 -6.06 -9.94
N PHE A 151 -5.64 -6.85 -9.35
CA PHE A 151 -5.53 -7.27 -7.95
C PHE A 151 -6.22 -8.62 -7.75
N ALA A 152 -5.85 -9.33 -6.69
CA ALA A 152 -6.39 -10.68 -6.41
C ALA A 152 -6.90 -10.82 -4.97
N GLY A 153 -7.03 -9.74 -4.20
CA GLY A 153 -7.37 -9.81 -2.78
C GLY A 153 -6.32 -10.53 -1.92
N LYS A 154 -5.09 -10.58 -2.41
CA LYS A 154 -3.93 -11.17 -1.73
C LYS A 154 -2.78 -10.17 -1.70
N GLN A 155 -2.19 -9.95 -0.52
CA GLN A 155 -1.09 -8.99 -0.32
C GLN A 155 -1.39 -7.61 -0.94
N SER A 156 -2.63 -7.14 -0.82
CA SER A 156 -3.16 -6.05 -1.63
C SER A 156 -2.59 -4.68 -1.26
N LEU A 157 -2.70 -4.24 0.00
CA LEU A 157 -2.24 -2.91 0.38
C LEU A 157 -0.72 -2.79 0.21
N CYS A 158 0.04 -3.80 0.64
CA CYS A 158 1.49 -3.82 0.51
C CYS A 158 1.96 -3.95 -0.95
N SER A 159 1.33 -4.82 -1.74
CA SER A 159 1.74 -5.09 -3.12
C SER A 159 1.01 -4.22 -4.13
N ASP A 160 -0.33 -4.31 -4.21
CA ASP A 160 -1.10 -3.59 -5.23
C ASP A 160 -1.13 -2.08 -4.96
N GLY A 161 -1.23 -1.69 -3.67
CA GLY A 161 -1.34 -0.30 -3.24
C GLY A 161 0.00 0.42 -3.08
N VAL A 162 1.11 -0.30 -2.86
CA VAL A 162 2.44 0.30 -2.66
C VAL A 162 3.45 -0.20 -3.67
N VAL A 163 3.80 -1.48 -3.67
CA VAL A 163 4.92 -2.00 -4.49
C VAL A 163 4.68 -1.83 -5.99
N LYS A 164 3.47 -2.16 -6.48
CA LYS A 164 3.11 -1.98 -7.89
C LYS A 164 3.20 -0.52 -8.30
N VAL A 165 2.64 0.36 -7.48
CA VAL A 165 2.64 1.82 -7.67
C VAL A 165 4.07 2.36 -7.75
N TYR A 166 4.91 1.98 -6.79
CA TYR A 166 6.33 2.34 -6.74
C TYR A 166 7.11 1.87 -7.98
N LYS A 167 6.90 0.61 -8.41
CA LYS A 167 7.62 0.03 -9.56
C LYS A 167 7.20 0.59 -10.91
N GLU A 168 5.92 0.84 -11.08
CA GLU A 168 5.34 1.19 -12.38
C GLU A 168 5.15 2.70 -12.57
N GLY A 169 5.25 3.50 -11.51
CA GLY A 169 4.94 4.94 -11.56
C GLY A 169 3.48 5.21 -11.96
N LYS A 170 2.57 4.26 -11.67
CA LYS A 170 1.16 4.32 -12.04
C LYS A 170 0.27 4.15 -10.81
N ILE A 171 -0.92 4.70 -10.87
CA ILE A 171 -1.92 4.50 -9.82
C ILE A 171 -2.31 3.03 -9.71
N GLY A 172 -2.36 2.53 -8.47
CA GLY A 172 -2.86 1.22 -8.12
C GLY A 172 -4.17 1.30 -7.33
N VAL A 173 -5.19 0.58 -7.76
CA VAL A 173 -6.47 0.47 -7.02
C VAL A 173 -6.65 -0.95 -6.57
N THR A 174 -7.09 -1.16 -5.33
CA THR A 174 -7.37 -2.50 -4.79
C THR A 174 -8.48 -2.46 -3.74
N VAL A 175 -9.13 -3.59 -3.56
CA VAL A 175 -10.18 -3.79 -2.54
C VAL A 175 -9.63 -4.28 -1.19
N GLY A 176 -8.32 -4.41 -1.07
CA GLY A 176 -7.70 -5.01 0.11
C GLY A 176 -7.60 -6.53 0.05
N CYS A 177 -7.06 -7.12 1.09
CA CYS A 177 -6.97 -8.57 1.30
C CYS A 177 -7.62 -8.94 2.64
N SER A 178 -7.79 -10.25 2.90
CA SER A 178 -8.34 -10.70 4.18
C SER A 178 -7.61 -10.11 5.39
N GLY A 179 -6.27 -9.97 5.32
CA GLY A 179 -5.49 -9.38 6.42
C GLY A 179 -5.84 -7.90 6.65
N SER A 180 -5.93 -7.09 5.59
CA SER A 180 -6.32 -5.68 5.73
C SER A 180 -7.76 -5.53 6.24
N ARG A 181 -8.69 -6.40 5.80
CA ARG A 181 -10.08 -6.35 6.26
C ARG A 181 -10.25 -6.83 7.70
N THR A 182 -9.48 -7.86 8.11
CA THR A 182 -9.62 -8.45 9.46
C THR A 182 -8.91 -7.63 10.55
N TYR A 183 -7.75 -7.05 10.24
CA TYR A 183 -6.86 -6.49 11.27
C TYR A 183 -6.80 -4.97 11.30
N THR A 184 -7.58 -4.29 10.47
CA THR A 184 -7.64 -2.82 10.45
C THR A 184 -9.07 -2.31 10.63
N LYS A 185 -9.24 -1.00 10.64
CA LYS A 185 -10.55 -0.32 10.61
C LYS A 185 -10.95 0.14 9.20
N ILE A 186 -10.40 -0.52 8.17
CA ILE A 186 -10.86 -0.30 6.79
C ILE A 186 -12.26 -0.91 6.67
N ALA A 187 -13.26 -0.06 6.43
CA ALA A 187 -14.65 -0.46 6.33
C ALA A 187 -14.92 -1.24 5.02
N ASP A 188 -15.96 -2.06 5.00
CA ASP A 188 -16.29 -2.90 3.84
C ASP A 188 -16.59 -2.06 2.59
N GLU A 189 -17.12 -0.87 2.75
CA GLU A 189 -17.40 0.12 1.70
C GLU A 189 -16.19 0.98 1.30
N GLU A 190 -15.02 0.82 1.92
CA GLU A 190 -13.80 1.52 1.54
C GLU A 190 -12.96 0.71 0.55
N MET A 191 -12.27 1.42 -0.31
CA MET A 191 -11.26 0.91 -1.23
C MET A 191 -9.91 1.56 -0.92
N ILE A 192 -8.87 1.02 -1.50
CA ILE A 192 -7.49 1.50 -1.34
C ILE A 192 -7.00 1.96 -2.70
N ILE A 193 -6.43 3.17 -2.76
CA ILE A 193 -5.76 3.68 -3.94
C ILE A 193 -4.34 4.14 -3.55
N GLY A 194 -3.34 3.65 -4.27
CA GLY A 194 -1.97 4.13 -4.19
C GLY A 194 -1.68 5.09 -5.34
N ILE A 195 -1.07 6.22 -5.04
CA ILE A 195 -0.74 7.28 -5.99
C ILE A 195 0.78 7.51 -5.92
N PRO A 196 1.52 7.39 -7.04
CA PRO A 196 2.93 7.79 -7.06
C PRO A 196 3.05 9.27 -6.74
N ILE A 197 4.09 9.66 -6.02
CA ILE A 197 4.26 11.07 -5.60
C ILE A 197 4.32 12.01 -6.81
N GLU A 198 4.92 11.58 -7.91
CA GLU A 198 5.07 12.35 -9.14
C GLU A 198 3.72 12.75 -9.76
N LEU A 199 2.67 11.95 -9.55
CA LEU A 199 1.33 12.22 -10.07
C LEU A 199 0.43 12.99 -9.09
N LEU A 200 0.86 13.18 -7.85
CA LEU A 200 0.01 13.76 -6.81
C LEU A 200 -0.42 15.20 -7.14
N ALA A 201 0.50 16.00 -7.68
CA ALA A 201 0.19 17.40 -8.06
C ALA A 201 -0.86 17.48 -9.16
N ASP A 202 -0.79 16.61 -10.16
CA ASP A 202 -1.78 16.55 -11.26
C ASP A 202 -3.14 16.07 -10.76
N VAL A 203 -3.17 15.06 -9.87
CA VAL A 203 -4.40 14.59 -9.21
C VAL A 203 -5.02 15.72 -8.39
N ALA A 204 -4.24 16.45 -7.60
CA ALA A 204 -4.73 17.57 -6.80
C ALA A 204 -5.26 18.71 -7.66
N SER A 205 -4.61 19.02 -8.79
CA SER A 205 -5.06 20.01 -9.78
C SER A 205 -6.37 19.57 -10.42
N GLY A 206 -6.45 18.33 -10.91
CA GLY A 206 -7.67 17.79 -11.52
C GLY A 206 -8.86 17.78 -10.56
N LEU A 207 -8.64 17.44 -9.27
CA LEU A 207 -9.70 17.51 -8.26
C LEU A 207 -10.29 18.90 -8.07
N LYS A 208 -9.48 19.96 -8.18
CA LYS A 208 -9.97 21.36 -8.07
C LYS A 208 -10.92 21.71 -9.20
N GLU A 209 -10.68 21.15 -10.40
CA GLU A 209 -11.50 21.41 -11.58
C GLU A 209 -12.82 20.62 -11.56
N ILE A 210 -12.77 19.34 -11.19
CA ILE A 210 -13.94 18.45 -11.24
C ILE A 210 -14.81 18.48 -9.97
N CYS A 211 -14.28 19.01 -8.86
CA CYS A 211 -15.00 19.17 -7.59
C CYS A 211 -15.10 20.67 -7.25
N PRO A 212 -15.90 21.46 -7.95
CA PRO A 212 -16.07 22.87 -7.60
C PRO A 212 -16.59 23.00 -6.15
N LYS A 213 -16.19 24.07 -5.49
CA LYS A 213 -16.56 24.39 -4.09
C LYS A 213 -18.06 24.58 -3.93
#